data_adecf4b6301fc552e9a02b2d71c61fdd
#
_entry.id   adecf4b6301fc552e9a02b2d71c61fdd
#
_cell.length_a   1.000
_cell.length_b   1.000
_cell.length_c   1.000
_cell.angle_alpha   90.00
_cell.angle_beta   90.00
_cell.angle_gamma   90.00
#
_symmetry.space_group_name_H-M   'P 1'
#
loop_
_entity.id
_entity.type
_entity.pdbx_description
1 polymer ?
#
loop_
_entity_poly.entity_id
_entity_poly.type
_entity_poly.pdbx_seq_one_letter_code
_entity_poly.pdbx_strand_id
1 'polypeptide(L)'
;MARPAFLPLLAAACGIATFSIMDALMKRASLMGGVYATLLWRSAIGAGLGVVAWRLGVGGAWPNRRRLALHAARSAVTCLMASAFFWGLLRTPMAVGMALSFIAPIIALFMASLALGEPITRRALAASALGLGGVVVIGLGRMRDGAAGGTDSLWGMVAFLGSAVLYATNLVMQRHQAQLASPPEIAFFQSLFMTGFLVLAGLVWAPLRAAAYPPAAAWGDIAVGAALATISLMLLSWGWARAPAHRLLPIEYSAFLWAALMGWLWFAEAVELSTLLGAVLIVAGCWHGSRGRASDEAHVEATAL
;
A
#
# COMPACT_ATOMS: atom_id res chain seq x y z
N MET A 1 30.85 9.21 -10.54
CA MET A 1 30.34 9.95 -9.37
C MET A 1 29.05 9.31 -8.92
N ALA A 2 29.06 8.62 -7.79
CA ALA A 2 27.83 8.03 -7.20
C ALA A 2 26.86 9.18 -6.86
N ARG A 3 25.73 9.24 -7.53
CA ARG A 3 24.66 10.18 -7.16
C ARG A 3 24.29 9.95 -5.69
N PRO A 4 24.11 11.00 -4.88
CA PRO A 4 23.83 10.81 -3.48
C PRO A 4 22.59 9.95 -3.33
N ALA A 5 22.74 8.81 -2.64
CA ALA A 5 21.64 7.86 -2.36
C ALA A 5 20.47 8.49 -1.55
N PHE A 6 20.66 9.73 -1.10
CA PHE A 6 19.72 10.49 -0.29
C PHE A 6 18.42 10.87 -1.04
N LEU A 7 18.52 11.32 -2.31
CA LEU A 7 17.34 11.79 -3.04
C LEU A 7 16.25 10.73 -3.25
N PRO A 8 16.57 9.48 -3.65
CA PRO A 8 15.55 8.42 -3.75
C PRO A 8 14.92 8.07 -2.41
N LEU A 9 15.70 8.12 -1.32
CA LEU A 9 15.18 7.87 0.03
C LEU A 9 14.25 8.99 0.49
N LEU A 10 14.63 10.25 0.23
CA LEU A 10 13.80 11.41 0.51
C LEU A 10 12.49 11.37 -0.30
N ALA A 11 12.56 11.05 -1.60
CA ALA A 11 11.37 10.92 -2.44
C ALA A 11 10.43 9.83 -1.91
N ALA A 12 10.97 8.68 -1.48
CA ALA A 12 10.17 7.63 -0.88
C ALA A 12 9.52 8.09 0.44
N ALA A 13 10.27 8.75 1.32
CA ALA A 13 9.76 9.25 2.60
C ALA A 13 8.64 10.29 2.38
N CYS A 14 8.85 11.26 1.48
CA CYS A 14 7.83 12.24 1.10
C CYS A 14 6.61 11.55 0.46
N GLY A 15 6.84 10.54 -0.38
CA GLY A 15 5.78 9.75 -0.99
C GLY A 15 4.93 9.05 0.04
N ILE A 16 5.53 8.42 1.05
CA ILE A 16 4.82 7.72 2.13
C ILE A 16 4.04 8.72 3.01
N ALA A 17 4.66 9.83 3.39
CA ALA A 17 3.97 10.88 4.15
C ALA A 17 2.74 11.41 3.40
N THR A 18 2.91 11.71 2.12
CA THR A 18 1.83 12.18 1.22
C THR A 18 0.74 11.11 1.08
N PHE A 19 1.12 9.84 0.98
CA PHE A 19 0.19 8.71 0.89
C PHE A 19 -0.63 8.56 2.18
N SER A 20 0.00 8.71 3.34
CA SER A 20 -0.69 8.62 4.63
C SER A 20 -1.71 9.75 4.85
N ILE A 21 -1.40 10.96 4.39
CA ILE A 21 -2.37 12.08 4.38
C ILE A 21 -3.53 11.75 3.44
N MET A 22 -3.25 11.21 2.27
CA MET A 22 -4.27 10.74 1.33
C MET A 22 -5.16 9.67 1.95
N ASP A 23 -4.59 8.69 2.66
CA ASP A 23 -5.36 7.62 3.32
C ASP A 23 -6.34 8.19 4.35
N ALA A 24 -5.94 9.20 5.11
CA ALA A 24 -6.81 9.86 6.08
C ALA A 24 -7.96 10.62 5.40
N LEU A 25 -7.69 11.37 4.31
CA LEU A 25 -8.74 12.01 3.51
C LEU A 25 -9.71 10.97 2.92
N MET A 26 -9.18 9.86 2.40
CA MET A 26 -9.99 8.79 1.85
C MET A 26 -10.82 8.08 2.91
N LYS A 27 -10.28 7.89 4.14
CA LYS A 27 -11.06 7.39 5.27
C LYS A 27 -12.24 8.31 5.55
N ARG A 28 -12.00 9.62 5.68
CA ARG A 28 -13.05 10.63 5.93
C ARG A 28 -14.11 10.65 4.82
N ALA A 29 -13.69 10.69 3.56
CA ALA A 29 -14.59 10.63 2.42
C ALA A 29 -15.40 9.32 2.36
N SER A 30 -14.77 8.18 2.71
CA SER A 30 -15.42 6.87 2.71
C SER A 30 -16.43 6.72 3.85
N LEU A 31 -16.21 7.37 4.99
CA LEU A 31 -17.21 7.45 6.07
C LEU A 31 -18.47 8.21 5.64
N MET A 32 -18.33 9.21 4.77
CA MET A 32 -19.45 10.01 4.25
C MET A 32 -20.17 9.35 3.07
N GLY A 33 -19.41 8.80 2.11
CA GLY A 33 -19.92 8.36 0.80
C GLY A 33 -19.69 6.88 0.45
N GLY A 34 -19.12 6.11 1.38
CA GLY A 34 -18.76 4.71 1.13
C GLY A 34 -17.46 4.54 0.35
N VAL A 35 -16.85 3.36 0.50
CA VAL A 35 -15.54 3.03 -0.11
C VAL A 35 -15.60 3.03 -1.63
N TYR A 36 -16.66 2.48 -2.20
CA TYR A 36 -16.78 2.33 -3.66
C TYR A 36 -16.78 3.69 -4.38
N ALA A 37 -17.69 4.61 -3.97
CA ALA A 37 -17.76 5.94 -4.57
C ALA A 37 -16.45 6.70 -4.42
N THR A 38 -15.87 6.66 -3.23
CA THR A 38 -14.61 7.34 -2.90
C THR A 38 -13.47 6.84 -3.79
N LEU A 39 -13.29 5.53 -3.93
CA LEU A 39 -12.25 4.95 -4.78
C LEU A 39 -12.50 5.20 -6.26
N LEU A 40 -13.76 5.11 -6.71
CA LEU A 40 -14.14 5.37 -8.10
C LEU A 40 -13.76 6.80 -8.52
N TRP A 41 -14.20 7.78 -7.78
CA TRP A 41 -13.95 9.17 -8.14
C TRP A 41 -12.52 9.62 -7.89
N ARG A 42 -11.87 9.12 -6.83
CA ARG A 42 -10.43 9.34 -6.64
C ARG A 42 -9.62 8.83 -7.82
N SER A 43 -9.90 7.61 -8.29
CA SER A 43 -9.15 7.06 -9.42
C SER A 43 -9.51 7.74 -10.74
N ALA A 44 -10.76 8.15 -10.96
CA ALA A 44 -11.17 8.90 -12.15
C ALA A 44 -10.46 10.27 -12.23
N ILE A 45 -10.45 11.03 -11.13
CA ILE A 45 -9.71 12.30 -11.04
C ILE A 45 -8.20 12.04 -11.19
N GLY A 46 -7.67 11.01 -10.52
CA GLY A 46 -6.28 10.60 -10.63
C GLY A 46 -5.86 10.24 -12.06
N ALA A 47 -6.75 9.64 -12.86
CA ALA A 47 -6.49 9.38 -14.28
C ALA A 47 -6.38 10.68 -15.08
N GLY A 48 -7.26 11.65 -14.80
CA GLY A 48 -7.18 12.99 -15.41
C GLY A 48 -5.86 13.71 -15.07
N LEU A 49 -5.46 13.72 -13.79
CA LEU A 49 -4.19 14.31 -13.36
C LEU A 49 -2.99 13.54 -13.94
N GLY A 50 -3.06 12.21 -13.94
CA GLY A 50 -2.01 11.35 -14.46
C GLY A 50 -1.77 11.53 -15.96
N VAL A 51 -2.83 11.66 -16.77
CA VAL A 51 -2.66 11.89 -18.22
C VAL A 51 -2.02 13.25 -18.50
N VAL A 52 -2.40 14.28 -17.74
CA VAL A 52 -1.77 15.61 -17.85
C VAL A 52 -0.28 15.51 -17.50
N ALA A 53 0.08 14.91 -16.37
CA ALA A 53 1.47 14.74 -15.96
C ALA A 53 2.27 13.89 -16.97
N TRP A 54 1.67 12.84 -17.53
CA TRP A 54 2.33 11.97 -18.52
C TRP A 54 2.57 12.70 -19.85
N ARG A 55 1.57 13.45 -20.34
CA ARG A 55 1.68 14.17 -21.62
C ARG A 55 2.61 15.37 -21.54
N LEU A 56 2.57 16.12 -20.44
CA LEU A 56 3.42 17.30 -20.25
C LEU A 56 4.86 16.94 -19.82
N GLY A 57 5.03 15.85 -19.06
CA GLY A 57 6.32 15.54 -18.45
C GLY A 57 7.25 14.72 -19.33
N VAL A 58 6.76 13.72 -20.05
CA VAL A 58 7.62 12.74 -20.75
C VAL A 58 7.28 12.63 -22.25
N GLY A 59 6.13 13.13 -22.70
CA GLY A 59 5.68 13.06 -24.10
C GLY A 59 5.66 11.62 -24.65
N GLY A 60 5.45 10.63 -23.76
CA GLY A 60 5.77 9.24 -24.02
C GLY A 60 4.90 8.59 -25.09
N ALA A 61 5.53 7.70 -25.86
CA ALA A 61 4.84 6.83 -26.78
C ALA A 61 3.86 5.91 -26.00
N TRP A 62 2.75 5.55 -26.63
CA TRP A 62 1.78 4.63 -26.04
C TRP A 62 2.45 3.28 -25.70
N PRO A 63 2.21 2.70 -24.51
CA PRO A 63 2.86 1.46 -24.10
C PRO A 63 2.44 0.30 -25.01
N ASN A 64 3.37 -0.62 -25.25
CA ASN A 64 3.07 -1.83 -26.00
C ASN A 64 2.12 -2.77 -25.22
N ARG A 65 1.56 -3.78 -25.89
CA ARG A 65 0.57 -4.70 -25.32
C ARG A 65 1.07 -5.36 -24.02
N ARG A 66 2.36 -5.72 -23.94
CA ARG A 66 2.94 -6.37 -22.75
C ARG A 66 2.99 -5.42 -21.56
N ARG A 67 3.40 -4.17 -21.74
CA ARG A 67 3.40 -3.14 -20.68
C ARG A 67 1.97 -2.80 -20.28
N LEU A 68 1.05 -2.70 -21.23
CA LEU A 68 -0.36 -2.42 -20.95
C LEU A 68 -0.99 -3.54 -20.11
N ALA A 69 -0.70 -4.81 -20.42
CA ALA A 69 -1.14 -5.95 -19.62
C ALA A 69 -0.57 -5.93 -18.19
N LEU A 70 0.70 -5.51 -18.02
CA LEU A 70 1.30 -5.34 -16.69
C LEU A 70 0.63 -4.21 -15.90
N HIS A 71 0.33 -3.07 -16.54
CA HIS A 71 -0.43 -1.99 -15.93
C HIS A 71 -1.82 -2.46 -15.49
N ALA A 72 -2.55 -3.19 -16.35
CA ALA A 72 -3.89 -3.71 -16.05
C ALA A 72 -3.84 -4.72 -14.88
N ALA A 73 -2.94 -5.69 -14.94
CA ALA A 73 -2.81 -6.72 -13.90
C ALA A 73 -2.47 -6.11 -12.52
N ARG A 74 -1.50 -5.18 -12.47
CA ARG A 74 -1.16 -4.49 -11.22
C ARG A 74 -2.33 -3.63 -10.73
N SER A 75 -3.03 -2.95 -11.62
CA SER A 75 -4.18 -2.12 -11.25
C SER A 75 -5.35 -2.97 -10.71
N ALA A 76 -5.55 -4.18 -11.21
CA ALA A 76 -6.53 -5.12 -10.65
C ALA A 76 -6.16 -5.53 -9.21
N VAL A 77 -4.89 -5.90 -8.99
CA VAL A 77 -4.38 -6.18 -7.63
C VAL A 77 -4.56 -4.98 -6.72
N THR A 78 -4.18 -3.78 -7.18
CA THR A 78 -4.32 -2.53 -6.41
C THR A 78 -5.78 -2.18 -6.13
N CYS A 79 -6.70 -2.44 -7.06
CA CYS A 79 -8.12 -2.19 -6.88
C CYS A 79 -8.71 -3.06 -5.76
N LEU A 80 -8.42 -4.36 -5.78
CA LEU A 80 -8.85 -5.29 -4.72
C LEU A 80 -8.18 -4.96 -3.38
N MET A 81 -6.87 -4.69 -3.40
CA MET A 81 -6.09 -4.28 -2.24
C MET A 81 -6.69 -3.03 -1.58
N ALA A 82 -6.88 -1.96 -2.34
CA ALA A 82 -7.41 -0.70 -1.83
C ALA A 82 -8.85 -0.86 -1.33
N SER A 83 -9.68 -1.64 -2.02
CA SER A 83 -11.06 -1.90 -1.58
C SER A 83 -11.08 -2.61 -0.22
N ALA A 84 -10.27 -3.66 -0.04
CA ALA A 84 -10.15 -4.37 1.23
C ALA A 84 -9.55 -3.48 2.33
N PHE A 85 -8.49 -2.71 2.01
CA PHE A 85 -7.83 -1.80 2.94
C PHE A 85 -8.80 -0.72 3.46
N PHE A 86 -9.47 0.02 2.58
CA PHE A 86 -10.40 1.09 3.00
C PHE A 86 -11.65 0.52 3.67
N TRP A 87 -12.13 -0.66 3.26
CA TRP A 87 -13.21 -1.34 3.95
C TRP A 87 -12.83 -1.69 5.40
N GLY A 88 -11.61 -2.16 5.62
CA GLY A 88 -11.03 -2.38 6.95
C GLY A 88 -10.87 -1.08 7.74
N LEU A 89 -10.44 -0.01 7.07
CA LEU A 89 -10.16 1.30 7.67
C LEU A 89 -11.40 2.00 8.24
N LEU A 90 -12.57 1.69 7.70
CA LEU A 90 -13.85 2.16 8.27
C LEU A 90 -14.22 1.48 9.59
N ARG A 91 -13.60 0.33 9.90
CA ARG A 91 -13.93 -0.54 11.04
C ARG A 91 -12.86 -0.59 12.11
N THR A 92 -11.68 -0.06 11.81
CA THR A 92 -10.52 -0.10 12.71
C THR A 92 -9.72 1.21 12.65
N PRO A 93 -9.02 1.56 13.74
CA PRO A 93 -8.13 2.72 13.75
C PRO A 93 -7.03 2.62 12.68
N MET A 94 -6.57 3.77 12.17
CA MET A 94 -5.55 3.85 11.12
C MET A 94 -4.24 3.17 11.52
N ALA A 95 -3.78 3.38 12.77
CA ALA A 95 -2.57 2.77 13.28
C ALA A 95 -2.63 1.22 13.29
N VAL A 96 -3.79 0.65 13.64
CA VAL A 96 -4.02 -0.81 13.62
C VAL A 96 -3.92 -1.35 12.20
N GLY A 97 -4.60 -0.71 11.24
CA GLY A 97 -4.57 -1.11 9.84
C GLY A 97 -3.17 -1.07 9.25
N MET A 98 -2.43 0.01 9.54
CA MET A 98 -1.07 0.16 9.05
C MET A 98 -0.11 -0.86 9.68
N ALA A 99 -0.22 -1.11 11.01
CA ALA A 99 0.58 -2.13 11.68
C ALA A 99 0.35 -3.53 11.10
N LEU A 100 -0.90 -3.90 10.84
CA LEU A 100 -1.25 -5.18 10.21
C LEU A 100 -0.73 -5.29 8.77
N SER A 101 -0.72 -4.19 8.03
CA SER A 101 -0.20 -4.15 6.66
C SER A 101 1.30 -4.44 6.60
N PHE A 102 2.06 -4.19 7.68
CA PHE A 102 3.48 -4.50 7.75
C PHE A 102 3.82 -6.00 7.73
N ILE A 103 2.84 -6.88 7.79
CA ILE A 103 3.06 -8.31 7.53
C ILE A 103 3.36 -8.60 6.04
N ALA A 104 3.01 -7.67 5.14
CA ALA A 104 3.19 -7.84 3.69
C ALA A 104 4.63 -8.19 3.26
N PRO A 105 5.72 -7.58 3.78
CA PRO A 105 7.08 -7.97 3.44
C PRO A 105 7.41 -9.43 3.83
N ILE A 106 6.84 -9.94 4.92
CA ILE A 106 6.99 -11.34 5.34
C ILE A 106 6.27 -12.24 4.34
N ILE A 107 5.04 -11.90 3.96
CA ILE A 107 4.27 -12.62 2.93
C ILE A 107 5.03 -12.62 1.60
N ALA A 108 5.59 -11.46 1.20
CA ALA A 108 6.38 -11.34 -0.04
C ALA A 108 7.61 -12.28 -0.04
N LEU A 109 8.25 -12.48 1.12
CA LEU A 109 9.36 -13.41 1.27
C LEU A 109 8.93 -14.86 0.98
N PHE A 110 7.78 -15.31 1.52
CA PHE A 110 7.23 -16.64 1.25
C PHE A 110 6.80 -16.81 -0.21
N MET A 111 6.13 -15.80 -0.76
CA MET A 111 5.73 -15.82 -2.17
C MET A 111 6.93 -15.94 -3.11
N ALA A 112 8.01 -15.22 -2.83
CA ALA A 112 9.24 -15.32 -3.60
C ALA A 112 9.88 -16.71 -3.48
N SER A 113 9.91 -17.31 -2.28
CA SER A 113 10.41 -18.68 -2.06
C SER A 113 9.61 -19.70 -2.87
N LEU A 114 8.29 -19.64 -2.85
CA LEU A 114 7.42 -20.52 -3.62
C LEU A 114 7.58 -20.34 -5.14
N ALA A 115 7.72 -19.08 -5.60
CA ALA A 115 7.83 -18.77 -7.03
C ALA A 115 9.20 -19.17 -7.62
N LEU A 116 10.27 -19.07 -6.83
CA LEU A 116 11.65 -19.32 -7.26
C LEU A 116 12.16 -20.70 -6.85
N GLY A 117 11.40 -21.48 -6.06
CA GLY A 117 11.82 -22.79 -5.55
C GLY A 117 12.94 -22.69 -4.50
N GLU A 118 13.14 -21.54 -3.88
CA GLU A 118 14.17 -21.34 -2.88
C GLU A 118 13.77 -21.96 -1.53
N PRO A 119 14.71 -22.56 -0.77
CA PRO A 119 14.41 -23.14 0.53
C PRO A 119 14.05 -22.06 1.55
N ILE A 120 12.98 -22.29 2.32
CA ILE A 120 12.59 -21.39 3.43
C ILE A 120 13.63 -21.52 4.54
N THR A 121 14.30 -20.43 4.84
CA THR A 121 15.35 -20.39 5.86
C THR A 121 14.76 -20.38 7.28
N ARG A 122 15.56 -20.81 8.28
CA ARG A 122 15.17 -20.69 9.70
C ARG A 122 14.91 -19.22 10.10
N ARG A 123 15.61 -18.26 9.46
CA ARG A 123 15.37 -16.82 9.66
C ARG A 123 14.01 -16.40 9.16
N ALA A 124 13.58 -16.91 8.00
CA ALA A 124 12.25 -16.66 7.47
C ALA A 124 11.15 -17.19 8.40
N LEU A 125 11.35 -18.38 8.99
CA LEU A 125 10.43 -18.95 9.98
C LEU A 125 10.37 -18.09 11.26
N ALA A 126 11.51 -17.65 11.79
CA ALA A 126 11.56 -16.76 12.95
C ALA A 126 10.91 -15.40 12.67
N ALA A 127 11.15 -14.81 11.49
CA ALA A 127 10.48 -13.60 11.03
C ALA A 127 8.96 -13.75 11.00
N SER A 128 8.47 -14.89 10.50
CA SER A 128 7.04 -15.19 10.43
C SER A 128 6.42 -15.38 11.80
N ALA A 129 7.12 -16.06 12.71
CA ALA A 129 6.65 -16.24 14.08
C ALA A 129 6.53 -14.88 14.81
N LEU A 130 7.50 -13.99 14.65
CA LEU A 130 7.43 -12.62 15.19
C LEU A 130 6.29 -11.82 14.57
N GLY A 131 6.12 -11.87 13.25
CA GLY A 131 5.05 -11.17 12.55
C GLY A 131 3.66 -11.65 12.96
N LEU A 132 3.44 -12.96 13.00
CA LEU A 132 2.20 -13.57 13.47
C LEU A 132 1.94 -13.26 14.94
N GLY A 133 2.99 -13.32 15.79
CA GLY A 133 2.91 -12.90 17.20
C GLY A 133 2.42 -11.46 17.35
N GLY A 134 2.95 -10.56 16.51
CA GLY A 134 2.49 -9.16 16.48
C GLY A 134 1.02 -9.01 16.08
N VAL A 135 0.55 -9.73 15.07
CA VAL A 135 -0.87 -9.75 14.67
C VAL A 135 -1.76 -10.25 15.82
N VAL A 136 -1.34 -11.33 16.50
CA VAL A 136 -2.06 -11.88 17.66
C VAL A 136 -2.13 -10.86 18.80
N VAL A 137 -1.02 -10.18 19.12
CA VAL A 137 -0.98 -9.13 20.17
C VAL A 137 -1.97 -8.00 19.87
N ILE A 138 -2.00 -7.51 18.63
CA ILE A 138 -2.96 -6.48 18.19
C ILE A 138 -4.39 -7.01 18.31
N GLY A 139 -4.64 -8.24 17.84
CA GLY A 139 -5.96 -8.86 17.87
C GLY A 139 -6.50 -9.04 19.29
N LEU A 140 -5.67 -9.58 20.20
CA LEU A 140 -6.04 -9.76 21.61
C LEU A 140 -6.27 -8.43 22.32
N GLY A 141 -5.47 -7.40 22.05
CA GLY A 141 -5.70 -6.05 22.56
C GLY A 141 -7.09 -5.54 22.18
N ARG A 142 -7.42 -5.60 20.88
CA ARG A 142 -8.72 -5.15 20.35
C ARG A 142 -9.91 -5.95 20.91
N MET A 143 -9.73 -7.23 21.22
CA MET A 143 -10.77 -8.04 21.84
C MET A 143 -10.96 -7.72 23.33
N ARG A 144 -9.88 -7.37 24.06
CA ARG A 144 -9.93 -7.05 25.50
C ARG A 144 -10.62 -5.73 25.80
N ASP A 145 -10.38 -4.74 24.94
CA ASP A 145 -10.89 -3.39 25.19
C ASP A 145 -12.41 -3.28 25.05
N GLY A 146 -13.10 -4.40 24.69
CA GLY A 146 -14.56 -4.61 24.73
C GLY A 146 -15.37 -3.48 24.06
N ALA A 147 -14.62 -2.47 23.73
CA ALA A 147 -15.10 -1.19 23.30
C ALA A 147 -14.97 -1.07 21.79
N ALA A 148 -15.92 -0.54 21.19
CA ALA A 148 -15.86 0.07 19.85
C ALA A 148 -15.71 -0.87 18.64
N GLY A 149 -16.31 -2.06 18.63
CA GLY A 149 -16.43 -2.71 17.34
C GLY A 149 -16.81 -4.19 17.34
N GLY A 150 -16.62 -4.91 18.42
CA GLY A 150 -17.00 -6.34 18.45
C GLY A 150 -16.51 -7.12 17.24
N THR A 151 -17.39 -7.90 16.63
CA THR A 151 -17.13 -8.69 15.42
C THR A 151 -16.81 -7.83 14.19
N ASP A 152 -17.30 -6.58 14.10
CA ASP A 152 -17.06 -5.69 12.98
C ASP A 152 -15.59 -5.24 12.91
N SER A 153 -14.96 -4.96 14.05
CA SER A 153 -13.51 -4.67 14.12
C SER A 153 -12.66 -5.87 13.71
N LEU A 154 -13.06 -7.10 14.09
CA LEU A 154 -12.36 -8.32 13.67
C LEU A 154 -12.42 -8.51 12.15
N TRP A 155 -13.58 -8.29 11.53
CA TRP A 155 -13.71 -8.33 10.09
C TRP A 155 -12.86 -7.26 9.40
N GLY A 156 -12.75 -6.06 10.01
CA GLY A 156 -11.83 -5.02 9.56
C GLY A 156 -10.37 -5.51 9.54
N MET A 157 -9.93 -6.20 10.60
CA MET A 157 -8.58 -6.79 10.68
C MET A 157 -8.37 -7.89 9.63
N VAL A 158 -9.36 -8.76 9.39
CA VAL A 158 -9.31 -9.79 8.33
C VAL A 158 -9.16 -9.13 6.96
N ALA A 159 -9.88 -8.04 6.70
CA ALA A 159 -9.76 -7.30 5.46
C ALA A 159 -8.36 -6.69 5.28
N PHE A 160 -7.74 -6.16 6.35
CA PHE A 160 -6.35 -5.69 6.30
C PHE A 160 -5.37 -6.81 6.01
N LEU A 161 -5.51 -7.98 6.62
CA LEU A 161 -4.64 -9.13 6.34
C LEU A 161 -4.79 -9.60 4.89
N GLY A 162 -6.02 -9.65 4.37
CA GLY A 162 -6.26 -9.93 2.95
C GLY A 162 -5.63 -8.86 2.04
N SER A 163 -5.76 -7.59 2.40
CA SER A 163 -5.10 -6.49 1.71
C SER A 163 -3.56 -6.60 1.76
N ALA A 164 -2.99 -7.06 2.88
CA ALA A 164 -1.54 -7.24 3.03
C ALA A 164 -0.98 -8.32 2.07
N VAL A 165 -1.72 -9.38 1.80
CA VAL A 165 -1.35 -10.38 0.78
C VAL A 165 -1.30 -9.75 -0.62
N LEU A 166 -2.33 -8.97 -0.95
CA LEU A 166 -2.38 -8.24 -2.21
C LEU A 166 -1.30 -7.16 -2.29
N TYR A 167 -0.97 -6.51 -1.16
CA TYR A 167 0.11 -5.54 -1.07
C TYR A 167 1.47 -6.17 -1.32
N ALA A 168 1.74 -7.34 -0.76
CA ALA A 168 2.96 -8.10 -1.04
C ALA A 168 3.13 -8.36 -2.56
N THR A 169 2.07 -8.79 -3.22
CA THR A 169 2.05 -8.98 -4.68
C THR A 169 2.28 -7.65 -5.41
N ASN A 170 1.61 -6.57 -4.97
CA ASN A 170 1.74 -5.25 -5.56
C ASN A 170 3.17 -4.70 -5.45
N LEU A 171 3.87 -4.91 -4.32
CA LEU A 171 5.27 -4.46 -4.13
C LEU A 171 6.21 -5.08 -5.18
N VAL A 172 6.08 -6.39 -5.43
CA VAL A 172 6.88 -7.09 -6.45
C VAL A 172 6.59 -6.53 -7.85
N MET A 173 5.29 -6.38 -8.18
CA MET A 173 4.87 -5.82 -9.47
C MET A 173 5.30 -4.36 -9.64
N GLN A 174 5.23 -3.54 -8.59
CA GLN A 174 5.62 -2.14 -8.60
C GLN A 174 7.11 -1.98 -8.90
N ARG A 175 7.97 -2.79 -8.24
CA ARG A 175 9.41 -2.78 -8.50
C ARG A 175 9.71 -3.11 -9.96
N HIS A 176 9.11 -4.16 -10.49
CA HIS A 176 9.28 -4.55 -11.89
C HIS A 176 8.78 -3.46 -12.85
N GLN A 177 7.61 -2.90 -12.59
CA GLN A 177 7.01 -1.86 -13.42
C GLN A 177 7.82 -0.56 -13.42
N ALA A 178 8.41 -0.17 -12.27
CA ALA A 178 9.23 1.03 -12.13
C ALA A 178 10.52 0.99 -12.99
N GLN A 179 10.96 -0.20 -13.39
CA GLN A 179 12.10 -0.36 -14.33
C GLN A 179 11.67 -0.22 -15.81
N LEU A 180 10.39 -0.40 -16.12
CA LEU A 180 9.88 -0.49 -17.48
C LEU A 180 9.12 0.77 -17.94
N ALA A 181 8.61 1.56 -17.00
CA ALA A 181 7.70 2.66 -17.26
C ALA A 181 8.06 3.90 -16.43
N SER A 182 7.75 5.08 -16.97
CA SER A 182 7.97 6.34 -16.25
C SER A 182 6.97 6.52 -15.11
N PRO A 183 7.32 7.27 -14.04
CA PRO A 183 6.40 7.52 -12.92
C PRO A 183 5.04 8.11 -13.34
N PRO A 184 4.96 9.10 -14.25
CA PRO A 184 3.67 9.61 -14.73
C PRO A 184 2.86 8.58 -15.53
N GLU A 185 3.53 7.73 -16.35
CA GLU A 185 2.89 6.62 -17.06
C GLU A 185 2.24 5.64 -16.08
N ILE A 186 2.98 5.26 -15.04
CA ILE A 186 2.50 4.36 -13.98
C ILE A 186 1.27 4.97 -13.28
N ALA A 187 1.33 6.24 -12.90
CA ALA A 187 0.24 6.93 -12.20
C ALA A 187 -1.02 7.02 -13.07
N PHE A 188 -0.86 7.35 -14.36
CA PHE A 188 -1.98 7.43 -15.29
C PHE A 188 -2.65 6.08 -15.50
N PHE A 189 -1.90 5.06 -15.94
CA PHE A 189 -2.50 3.76 -16.27
C PHE A 189 -3.04 3.03 -15.05
N GLN A 190 -2.42 3.16 -13.88
CA GLN A 190 -2.97 2.61 -12.65
C GLN A 190 -4.33 3.22 -12.33
N SER A 191 -4.46 4.53 -12.39
CA SER A 191 -5.71 5.24 -12.10
C SER A 191 -6.77 4.94 -13.16
N LEU A 192 -6.39 4.89 -14.43
CA LEU A 192 -7.28 4.57 -15.56
C LEU A 192 -7.87 3.17 -15.44
N PHE A 193 -7.03 2.15 -15.28
CA PHE A 193 -7.50 0.77 -15.15
C PHE A 193 -8.29 0.54 -13.86
N MET A 194 -7.86 1.16 -12.75
CA MET A 194 -8.61 1.08 -11.49
C MET A 194 -10.02 1.67 -11.66
N THR A 195 -10.15 2.82 -12.33
CA THR A 195 -11.46 3.40 -12.68
C THR A 195 -12.26 2.44 -13.54
N GLY A 196 -11.66 1.86 -14.57
CA GLY A 196 -12.32 0.89 -15.45
C GLY A 196 -12.84 -0.34 -14.69
N PHE A 197 -12.05 -0.92 -13.78
CA PHE A 197 -12.48 -2.06 -12.97
C PHE A 197 -13.62 -1.71 -12.02
N LEU A 198 -13.58 -0.53 -11.38
CA LEU A 198 -14.64 -0.06 -10.51
C LEU A 198 -15.94 0.25 -11.30
N VAL A 199 -15.84 0.87 -12.47
CA VAL A 199 -16.99 1.07 -13.35
C VAL A 199 -17.59 -0.28 -13.76
N LEU A 200 -16.76 -1.24 -14.17
CA LEU A 200 -17.23 -2.58 -14.54
C LEU A 200 -17.91 -3.27 -13.35
N ALA A 201 -17.36 -3.18 -12.15
CA ALA A 201 -17.98 -3.72 -10.94
C ALA A 201 -19.37 -3.09 -10.68
N GLY A 202 -19.50 -1.77 -10.85
CA GLY A 202 -20.79 -1.06 -10.72
C GLY A 202 -21.80 -1.40 -11.83
N LEU A 203 -21.33 -1.73 -13.05
CA LEU A 203 -22.21 -2.19 -14.13
C LEU A 203 -22.75 -3.61 -13.85
N VAL A 204 -21.92 -4.47 -13.28
CA VAL A 204 -22.28 -5.86 -12.96
C VAL A 204 -23.15 -5.95 -11.70
N TRP A 205 -22.90 -5.08 -10.70
CA TRP A 205 -23.61 -5.16 -9.43
C TRP A 205 -24.36 -3.86 -9.10
N ALA A 206 -25.68 -3.91 -9.24
CA ALA A 206 -26.57 -2.76 -9.08
C ALA A 206 -26.43 -1.98 -7.74
N PRO A 207 -26.21 -2.62 -6.57
CA PRO A 207 -25.98 -1.88 -5.32
C PRO A 207 -24.75 -0.96 -5.37
N LEU A 208 -23.65 -1.36 -6.02
CA LEU A 208 -22.48 -0.48 -6.21
C LEU A 208 -22.81 0.68 -7.13
N ARG A 209 -23.56 0.44 -8.20
CA ARG A 209 -23.99 1.51 -9.10
C ARG A 209 -24.87 2.54 -8.40
N ALA A 210 -25.79 2.11 -7.55
CA ALA A 210 -26.63 3.01 -6.74
C ALA A 210 -25.80 3.86 -5.76
N ALA A 211 -24.68 3.32 -5.27
CA ALA A 211 -23.73 3.98 -4.35
C ALA A 211 -22.58 4.71 -5.08
N ALA A 212 -22.68 4.97 -6.38
CA ALA A 212 -21.57 5.50 -7.17
C ALA A 212 -21.27 6.99 -6.95
N TYR A 213 -22.19 7.75 -6.36
CA TYR A 213 -22.03 9.19 -6.17
C TYR A 213 -21.85 9.53 -4.69
N PRO A 214 -20.71 10.14 -4.31
CA PRO A 214 -20.50 10.59 -2.95
C PRO A 214 -21.29 11.88 -2.67
N PRO A 215 -21.59 12.18 -1.40
CA PRO A 215 -22.22 13.44 -1.02
C PRO A 215 -21.33 14.64 -1.34
N ALA A 216 -21.92 15.82 -1.50
CA ALA A 216 -21.21 17.04 -1.88
C ALA A 216 -20.02 17.36 -0.97
N ALA A 217 -20.16 17.11 0.33
CA ALA A 217 -19.11 17.36 1.32
C ALA A 217 -17.84 16.50 1.12
N ALA A 218 -17.94 15.34 0.46
CA ALA A 218 -16.80 14.44 0.27
C ALA A 218 -15.92 14.81 -0.95
N TRP A 219 -16.41 15.64 -1.87
CA TRP A 219 -15.68 15.93 -3.11
C TRP A 219 -14.34 16.62 -2.89
N GLY A 220 -14.25 17.52 -1.91
CA GLY A 220 -12.99 18.19 -1.56
C GLY A 220 -11.92 17.17 -1.14
N ASP A 221 -12.27 16.23 -0.25
CA ASP A 221 -11.38 15.17 0.20
C ASP A 221 -10.97 14.23 -0.93
N ILE A 222 -11.91 13.87 -1.79
CA ILE A 222 -11.66 13.00 -2.95
C ILE A 222 -10.72 13.68 -3.95
N ALA A 223 -10.94 14.96 -4.26
CA ALA A 223 -10.11 15.69 -5.22
C ALA A 223 -8.68 15.88 -4.69
N VAL A 224 -8.53 16.36 -3.45
CA VAL A 224 -7.21 16.50 -2.81
C VAL A 224 -6.54 15.14 -2.65
N GLY A 225 -7.28 14.11 -2.23
CA GLY A 225 -6.79 12.76 -2.11
C GLY A 225 -6.32 12.17 -3.46
N ALA A 226 -7.00 12.46 -4.56
CA ALA A 226 -6.57 12.05 -5.90
C ALA A 226 -5.23 12.72 -6.30
N ALA A 227 -5.07 14.00 -6.02
CA ALA A 227 -3.83 14.72 -6.27
C ALA A 227 -2.67 14.15 -5.43
N LEU A 228 -2.90 13.95 -4.13
CA LEU A 228 -1.91 13.37 -3.22
C LEU A 228 -1.55 11.93 -3.61
N ALA A 229 -2.53 11.11 -4.01
CA ALA A 229 -2.27 9.75 -4.50
C ALA A 229 -1.40 9.74 -5.76
N THR A 230 -1.67 10.65 -6.71
CA THR A 230 -0.90 10.79 -7.94
C THR A 230 0.53 11.20 -7.65
N ILE A 231 0.73 12.24 -6.81
CA ILE A 231 2.05 12.73 -6.40
C ILE A 231 2.82 11.64 -5.67
N SER A 232 2.19 11.00 -4.68
CA SER A 232 2.80 9.92 -3.91
C SER A 232 3.26 8.77 -4.80
N LEU A 233 2.40 8.31 -5.71
CA LEU A 233 2.72 7.22 -6.62
C LEU A 233 3.89 7.56 -7.54
N MET A 234 3.96 8.82 -8.01
CA MET A 234 5.08 9.30 -8.81
C MET A 234 6.38 9.34 -7.99
N LEU A 235 6.35 9.84 -6.76
CA LEU A 235 7.51 9.89 -5.87
C LEU A 235 8.01 8.49 -5.51
N LEU A 236 7.11 7.59 -5.14
CA LEU A 236 7.44 6.20 -4.83
C LEU A 236 8.00 5.48 -6.05
N SER A 237 7.34 5.56 -7.20
CA SER A 237 7.81 4.94 -8.44
C SER A 237 9.19 5.48 -8.85
N TRP A 238 9.43 6.78 -8.66
CA TRP A 238 10.72 7.38 -8.94
C TRP A 238 11.81 6.88 -7.98
N GLY A 239 11.49 6.73 -6.69
CA GLY A 239 12.39 6.17 -5.67
C GLY A 239 12.72 4.70 -5.96
N TRP A 240 11.69 3.86 -6.19
CA TRP A 240 11.85 2.44 -6.52
C TRP A 240 12.64 2.15 -7.80
N ALA A 241 12.63 3.08 -8.75
CA ALA A 241 13.44 2.97 -9.96
C ALA A 241 14.93 3.26 -9.73
N ARG A 242 15.31 3.90 -8.61
CA ARG A 242 16.67 4.46 -8.40
C ARG A 242 17.38 3.97 -7.15
N ALA A 243 16.68 3.30 -6.25
CA ALA A 243 17.28 2.74 -5.04
C ALA A 243 16.91 1.27 -4.87
N PRO A 244 17.80 0.45 -4.32
CA PRO A 244 17.52 -0.96 -4.06
C PRO A 244 16.49 -1.13 -2.93
N ALA A 245 15.72 -2.22 -3.01
CA ALA A 245 14.61 -2.49 -2.10
C ALA A 245 15.02 -2.48 -0.61
N HIS A 246 16.19 -3.03 -0.27
CA HIS A 246 16.66 -3.10 1.12
C HIS A 246 16.87 -1.73 1.77
N ARG A 247 17.05 -0.66 0.99
CA ARG A 247 17.15 0.72 1.50
C ARG A 247 15.80 1.42 1.59
N LEU A 248 14.83 1.04 0.75
CA LEU A 248 13.51 1.68 0.71
C LEU A 248 12.52 1.04 1.69
N LEU A 249 12.57 -0.28 1.88
CA LEU A 249 11.67 -0.99 2.80
C LEU A 249 11.67 -0.44 4.24
N PRO A 250 12.81 -0.08 4.87
CA PRO A 250 12.78 0.52 6.20
C PRO A 250 12.01 1.85 6.27
N ILE A 251 11.98 2.61 5.16
CA ILE A 251 11.25 3.88 5.09
C ILE A 251 9.74 3.64 5.08
N GLU A 252 9.27 2.54 4.50
CA GLU A 252 7.85 2.18 4.50
C GLU A 252 7.28 2.02 5.90
N TYR A 253 8.09 1.60 6.89
CA TYR A 253 7.64 1.52 8.28
C TYR A 253 7.31 2.88 8.91
N SER A 254 7.80 3.98 8.34
CA SER A 254 7.40 5.32 8.75
C SER A 254 5.92 5.59 8.54
N ALA A 255 5.25 4.83 7.65
CA ALA A 255 3.81 4.91 7.41
C ALA A 255 2.99 4.71 8.69
N PHE A 256 3.48 3.89 9.66
CA PHE A 256 2.82 3.73 10.95
C PHE A 256 2.78 5.03 11.75
N LEU A 257 3.90 5.77 11.79
CA LEU A 257 3.98 7.05 12.50
C LEU A 257 3.03 8.07 11.89
N TRP A 258 2.97 8.13 10.57
CA TRP A 258 2.04 9.00 9.86
C TRP A 258 0.59 8.60 10.07
N ALA A 259 0.28 7.30 10.00
CA ALA A 259 -1.08 6.81 10.26
C ALA A 259 -1.53 7.08 11.69
N ALA A 260 -0.65 6.88 12.68
CA ALA A 260 -0.92 7.20 14.08
C ALA A 260 -1.18 8.69 14.25
N LEU A 261 -0.35 9.55 13.64
CA LEU A 261 -0.51 11.01 13.68
C LEU A 261 -1.82 11.46 13.02
N MET A 262 -2.14 10.95 11.85
CA MET A 262 -3.38 11.31 11.14
C MET A 262 -4.63 10.76 11.85
N GLY A 263 -4.55 9.55 12.41
CA GLY A 263 -5.60 8.95 13.22
C GLY A 263 -5.91 9.80 14.45
N TRP A 264 -4.87 10.26 15.15
CA TRP A 264 -5.02 11.13 16.31
C TRP A 264 -5.59 12.52 15.94
N LEU A 265 -5.02 13.17 14.91
CA LEU A 265 -5.40 14.54 14.52
C LEU A 265 -6.82 14.64 13.96
N TRP A 266 -7.26 13.67 13.14
CA TRP A 266 -8.51 13.79 12.37
C TRP A 266 -9.63 12.90 12.89
N PHE A 267 -9.31 11.86 13.64
CA PHE A 267 -10.28 10.87 14.10
C PHE A 267 -10.30 10.69 15.62
N ALA A 268 -9.48 11.45 16.37
CA ALA A 268 -9.28 11.30 17.81
C ALA A 268 -8.94 9.86 18.24
N GLU A 269 -8.25 9.11 17.36
CA GLU A 269 -7.84 7.73 17.60
C GLU A 269 -6.59 7.69 18.48
N ALA A 270 -6.66 7.06 19.64
CA ALA A 270 -5.49 6.78 20.46
C ALA A 270 -4.77 5.53 19.97
N VAL A 271 -3.44 5.55 20.01
CA VAL A 271 -2.63 4.37 19.72
C VAL A 271 -2.53 3.55 21.01
N GLU A 272 -3.17 2.39 21.02
CA GLU A 272 -3.14 1.47 22.16
C GLU A 272 -1.76 0.81 22.29
N LEU A 273 -1.39 0.47 23.53
CA LEU A 273 -0.13 -0.21 23.81
C LEU A 273 -0.01 -1.56 23.07
N SER A 274 -1.10 -2.30 22.97
CA SER A 274 -1.18 -3.55 22.18
C SER A 274 -0.82 -3.34 20.70
N THR A 275 -1.31 -2.25 20.10
CA THR A 275 -1.01 -1.88 18.71
C THR A 275 0.47 -1.53 18.56
N LEU A 276 1.03 -0.77 19.50
CA LEU A 276 2.46 -0.41 19.49
C LEU A 276 3.35 -1.64 19.63
N LEU A 277 3.08 -2.51 20.63
CA LEU A 277 3.85 -3.74 20.85
C LEU A 277 3.76 -4.69 19.66
N GLY A 278 2.56 -4.87 19.10
CA GLY A 278 2.37 -5.70 17.91
C GLY A 278 3.09 -5.15 16.67
N ALA A 279 3.05 -3.83 16.45
CA ALA A 279 3.79 -3.17 15.38
C ALA A 279 5.31 -3.39 15.53
N VAL A 280 5.86 -3.25 16.74
CA VAL A 280 7.28 -3.50 17.02
C VAL A 280 7.65 -4.96 16.71
N LEU A 281 6.81 -5.93 17.09
CA LEU A 281 7.05 -7.35 16.78
C LEU A 281 7.05 -7.62 15.27
N ILE A 282 6.09 -7.04 14.52
CA ILE A 282 6.00 -7.21 13.07
C ILE A 282 7.23 -6.58 12.38
N VAL A 283 7.58 -5.36 12.76
CA VAL A 283 8.77 -4.66 12.21
C VAL A 283 10.05 -5.40 12.53
N ALA A 284 10.20 -5.91 13.77
CA ALA A 284 11.35 -6.73 14.16
C ALA A 284 11.43 -8.03 13.32
N GLY A 285 10.29 -8.68 13.08
CA GLY A 285 10.19 -9.84 12.21
C GLY A 285 10.66 -9.53 10.78
N CYS A 286 10.13 -8.45 10.19
CA CYS A 286 10.53 -7.99 8.86
C CYS A 286 12.02 -7.66 8.77
N TRP A 287 12.56 -6.96 9.78
CA TRP A 287 13.97 -6.62 9.87
C TRP A 287 14.87 -7.86 9.97
N HIS A 288 14.47 -8.83 10.82
CA HIS A 288 15.21 -10.08 10.98
C HIS A 288 15.22 -10.91 9.68
N GLY A 289 14.08 -11.00 8.99
CA GLY A 289 13.96 -11.71 7.73
C GLY A 289 14.75 -11.09 6.58
N SER A 290 14.82 -9.74 6.51
CA SER A 290 15.49 -9.02 5.42
C SER A 290 17.03 -9.12 5.47
N ARG A 291 17.63 -9.25 6.65
CA ARG A 291 19.10 -9.35 6.82
C ARG A 291 19.73 -10.61 6.20
N GLY A 292 18.94 -11.68 6.02
CA GLY A 292 19.42 -12.93 5.40
C GLY A 292 19.74 -12.78 3.91
N ARG A 293 18.96 -12.00 3.18
CA ARG A 293 19.10 -11.81 1.73
C ARG A 293 20.32 -10.98 1.34
N ALA A 294 20.66 -9.96 2.13
CA ALA A 294 21.81 -9.12 1.86
C ALA A 294 23.15 -9.86 1.98
N SER A 295 23.22 -10.89 2.85
CA SER A 295 24.43 -11.72 3.00
C SER A 295 24.56 -12.76 1.87
N ASP A 296 23.45 -13.27 1.35
CA ASP A 296 23.47 -14.29 0.30
C ASP A 296 23.75 -13.67 -1.09
N GLU A 297 23.19 -12.47 -1.37
CA GLU A 297 23.52 -11.71 -2.59
C GLU A 297 24.98 -11.29 -2.63
N ALA A 298 25.55 -10.85 -1.49
CA ALA A 298 26.97 -10.50 -1.39
C ALA A 298 27.90 -11.73 -1.54
N HIS A 299 27.46 -12.92 -1.12
CA HIS A 299 28.23 -14.17 -1.28
C HIS A 299 28.21 -14.66 -2.73
N VAL A 300 27.09 -14.52 -3.44
CA VAL A 300 26.96 -14.90 -4.86
C VAL A 300 27.79 -13.95 -5.74
N GLU A 301 27.79 -12.64 -5.45
CA GLU A 301 28.66 -11.69 -6.19
C GLU A 301 30.16 -11.93 -5.91
N ALA A 302 30.52 -12.30 -4.68
CA ALA A 302 31.92 -12.60 -4.32
C ALA A 302 32.43 -13.94 -4.91
N THR A 303 31.53 -14.86 -5.26
CA THR A 303 31.89 -16.17 -5.85
C THR A 303 31.89 -16.13 -7.39
N ALA A 304 31.32 -15.08 -7.98
CA ALA A 304 31.24 -14.86 -9.43
C ALA A 304 32.39 -14.00 -10.00
N LEU A 305 33.30 -13.52 -9.15
CA LEU A 305 34.56 -12.83 -9.49
C LEU A 305 35.76 -13.76 -9.33
#